data_2975628d8b78d83f816d64086c9c1e5f
#
_entry.id   2975628d8b78d83f816d64086c9c1e5f
#
_cell.length_a   1.000
_cell.length_b   1.000
_cell.length_c   1.000
_cell.angle_alpha   90.00
_cell.angle_beta   90.00
_cell.angle_gamma   90.00
#
_symmetry.space_group_name_H-M   'P 1'
#
loop_
_entity.id
_entity.type
_entity.pdbx_description
1 polymer ?
#
loop_
_entity_poly.entity_id
_entity_poly.type
_entity_poly.pdbx_seq_one_letter_code
_entity_poly.pdbx_strand_id
1 'polypeptide(L)'
;MSLQARLVATAVAAAFVATPALAAELTGTLKKIKDSGVVVLGHRDASIPFSYLAGGATPVGYSHDLQLKVVEKLKKDLNMPNLQVKYNLVTSQTRIPLVQNGTVDLECGSTTNNIERQRQVDFSVGIFEIGTRLLTAKTTGIKDFADLKGKNVVTTAGTTSERQLKAMNAAKSLGMNIISAKDHGESFLMLESGRAAAFMMDDALLFGEMAKAKNPANWVVVGTPQSYEVYGCMVRKGDAPFKKVVDDAIKATYASGEINKIYSKWFLQPVPPKNLNLNFPMSGAIKALIKRPTDRAVDQL
;
A
#
# COMPACT_ATOMS: atom_id res chain seq x y z
N MET A 1 28.13 84.68 -27.03
CA MET A 1 28.99 83.78 -26.22
C MET A 1 28.04 82.70 -25.63
N SER A 2 27.95 81.50 -26.24
CA SER A 2 27.06 80.41 -25.87
C SER A 2 27.85 79.30 -25.21
N LEU A 3 27.55 79.01 -23.95
CA LEU A 3 28.15 77.92 -23.16
C LEU A 3 27.28 76.66 -23.36
N GLN A 4 27.83 75.69 -24.05
CA GLN A 4 27.19 74.38 -24.20
C GLN A 4 27.65 73.50 -22.99
N ALA A 5 26.69 73.10 -22.15
CA ALA A 5 26.88 72.10 -21.14
C ALA A 5 26.74 70.69 -21.71
N ARG A 6 27.81 69.88 -21.65
CA ARG A 6 27.78 68.42 -22.00
C ARG A 6 27.35 67.60 -20.78
N LEU A 7 26.20 67.01 -20.84
CA LEU A 7 25.78 65.97 -19.87
C LEU A 7 26.49 64.65 -20.23
N VAL A 8 27.28 64.14 -19.32
CA VAL A 8 27.83 62.78 -19.36
C VAL A 8 26.88 61.86 -18.64
N ALA A 9 26.20 61.00 -19.37
CA ALA A 9 25.35 59.95 -18.81
C ALA A 9 26.20 58.71 -18.47
N THR A 10 26.40 58.46 -17.18
CA THR A 10 27.11 57.26 -16.70
C THR A 10 26.08 56.10 -16.60
N ALA A 11 26.17 55.15 -17.50
CA ALA A 11 25.39 53.92 -17.45
C ALA A 11 26.01 52.98 -16.42
N VAL A 12 25.32 52.74 -15.30
CA VAL A 12 25.68 51.72 -14.33
C VAL A 12 25.10 50.39 -14.81
N ALA A 13 25.97 49.52 -15.31
CA ALA A 13 25.59 48.14 -15.64
C ALA A 13 25.51 47.32 -14.36
N ALA A 14 24.29 47.00 -13.91
CA ALA A 14 24.05 46.07 -12.81
C ALA A 14 24.34 44.65 -13.30
N ALA A 15 25.48 44.09 -12.94
CA ALA A 15 25.78 42.66 -13.15
C ALA A 15 24.94 41.83 -12.18
N PHE A 16 23.92 41.13 -12.72
CA PHE A 16 23.21 40.08 -12.01
C PHE A 16 24.18 38.90 -11.82
N VAL A 17 24.74 38.78 -10.61
CA VAL A 17 25.44 37.57 -10.20
C VAL A 17 24.37 36.52 -9.92
N ALA A 18 24.11 35.64 -10.91
CA ALA A 18 23.32 34.43 -10.70
C ALA A 18 24.13 33.52 -9.76
N THR A 19 23.77 33.50 -8.48
CA THR A 19 24.27 32.49 -7.54
C THR A 19 23.81 31.13 -8.06
N PRO A 20 24.71 30.15 -8.31
CA PRO A 20 24.29 28.81 -8.63
C PRO A 20 23.48 28.27 -7.45
N ALA A 21 22.21 27.95 -7.69
CA ALA A 21 21.42 27.21 -6.73
C ALA A 21 22.18 25.92 -6.45
N LEU A 22 22.78 25.79 -5.27
CA LEU A 22 23.40 24.54 -4.83
C LEU A 22 22.28 23.48 -4.89
N ALA A 23 22.36 22.58 -5.86
CA ALA A 23 21.46 21.43 -5.91
C ALA A 23 21.62 20.71 -4.58
N ALA A 24 20.54 20.61 -3.79
CA ALA A 24 20.59 19.96 -2.50
C ALA A 24 21.17 18.55 -2.69
N GLU A 25 22.21 18.24 -1.91
CA GLU A 25 22.86 16.94 -2.01
C GLU A 25 21.86 15.83 -1.71
N LEU A 26 21.78 14.84 -2.60
CA LEU A 26 20.89 13.71 -2.41
C LEU A 26 21.34 12.91 -1.18
N THR A 27 20.39 12.52 -0.35
CA THR A 27 20.63 11.72 0.87
C THR A 27 19.74 10.48 0.89
N GLY A 28 19.97 9.57 1.83
CA GLY A 28 19.12 8.42 2.10
C GLY A 28 18.93 7.54 0.88
N THR A 29 17.69 7.12 0.67
CA THR A 29 17.29 6.23 -0.43
C THR A 29 17.48 6.88 -1.80
N LEU A 30 17.26 8.19 -1.94
CA LEU A 30 17.48 8.88 -3.22
C LEU A 30 18.95 8.80 -3.65
N LYS A 31 19.89 9.01 -2.73
CA LYS A 31 21.32 8.84 -3.01
C LYS A 31 21.65 7.42 -3.39
N LYS A 32 21.17 6.44 -2.62
CA LYS A 32 21.37 4.99 -2.93
C LYS A 32 20.88 4.66 -4.34
N ILE A 33 19.68 5.12 -4.73
CA ILE A 33 19.10 4.86 -6.05
C ILE A 33 19.94 5.54 -7.14
N LYS A 34 20.35 6.79 -6.91
CA LYS A 34 21.19 7.54 -7.87
C LYS A 34 22.54 6.85 -8.12
N ASP A 35 23.20 6.41 -7.06
CA ASP A 35 24.51 5.78 -7.12
C ASP A 35 24.47 4.36 -7.74
N SER A 36 23.43 3.58 -7.41
CA SER A 36 23.30 2.19 -7.84
C SER A 36 22.61 2.00 -9.19
N GLY A 37 21.83 2.96 -9.64
CA GLY A 37 20.96 2.80 -10.80
C GLY A 37 19.77 1.86 -10.59
N VAL A 38 19.46 1.50 -9.33
CA VAL A 38 18.44 0.48 -9.01
C VAL A 38 17.52 0.98 -7.91
N VAL A 39 16.21 0.76 -8.07
CA VAL A 39 15.23 0.84 -7.00
C VAL A 39 14.67 -0.57 -6.71
N VAL A 40 14.59 -0.93 -5.41
CA VAL A 40 14.08 -2.24 -4.97
C VAL A 40 12.67 -2.07 -4.43
N LEU A 41 11.69 -2.67 -5.11
CA LEU A 41 10.28 -2.66 -4.73
C LEU A 41 9.92 -3.94 -3.97
N GLY A 42 9.39 -3.79 -2.76
CA GLY A 42 8.75 -4.87 -2.02
C GLY A 42 7.40 -5.22 -2.66
N HIS A 43 7.14 -6.51 -2.88
CA HIS A 43 5.86 -6.99 -3.40
C HIS A 43 5.35 -8.19 -2.62
N ARG A 44 4.07 -8.44 -2.73
CA ARG A 44 3.39 -9.58 -2.10
C ARG A 44 3.16 -10.69 -3.14
N ASP A 45 2.94 -11.90 -2.64
CA ASP A 45 2.58 -13.05 -3.47
C ASP A 45 1.07 -13.17 -3.69
N ALA A 46 0.27 -12.89 -2.65
CA ALA A 46 -1.15 -13.19 -2.62
C ALA A 46 -2.01 -12.08 -1.98
N SER A 47 -1.64 -10.79 -2.08
CA SER A 47 -2.49 -9.68 -1.61
C SER A 47 -3.38 -9.14 -2.74
N ILE A 48 -4.31 -9.95 -3.24
CA ILE A 48 -5.22 -9.59 -4.33
C ILE A 48 -6.29 -8.61 -3.81
N PRO A 49 -6.55 -7.50 -4.52
CA PRO A 49 -5.99 -7.05 -5.80
C PRO A 49 -4.85 -6.02 -5.67
N PHE A 50 -4.19 -5.90 -4.50
CA PHE A 50 -3.24 -4.83 -4.20
C PHE A 50 -1.82 -5.08 -4.74
N SER A 51 -1.25 -6.24 -4.41
CA SER A 51 0.09 -6.66 -4.85
C SER A 51 0.16 -8.18 -4.83
N TYR A 52 0.35 -8.82 -5.99
CA TYR A 52 0.34 -10.27 -6.08
C TYR A 52 1.00 -10.77 -7.38
N LEU A 53 1.27 -12.07 -7.46
CA LEU A 53 1.72 -12.74 -8.68
C LEU A 53 0.53 -13.39 -9.39
N ALA A 54 0.28 -12.97 -10.63
CA ALA A 54 -0.84 -13.47 -11.44
C ALA A 54 -0.44 -14.62 -12.39
N GLY A 55 0.50 -15.46 -11.95
CA GLY A 55 1.04 -16.57 -12.76
C GLY A 55 2.36 -16.26 -13.47
N GLY A 56 2.87 -15.03 -13.38
CA GLY A 56 4.18 -14.61 -13.89
C GLY A 56 5.14 -14.24 -12.76
N ALA A 57 6.37 -13.87 -13.09
CA ALA A 57 7.38 -13.42 -12.15
C ALA A 57 7.26 -11.92 -11.77
N THR A 58 6.49 -11.15 -12.56
CA THR A 58 6.28 -9.72 -12.33
C THR A 58 5.02 -9.51 -11.49
N PRO A 59 5.11 -8.78 -10.37
CA PRO A 59 3.95 -8.48 -9.56
C PRO A 59 2.98 -7.55 -10.29
N VAL A 60 1.72 -7.65 -9.92
CA VAL A 60 0.62 -6.82 -10.45
C VAL A 60 -0.27 -6.38 -9.28
N GLY A 61 -1.13 -5.40 -9.51
CA GLY A 61 -2.14 -4.99 -8.54
C GLY A 61 -2.28 -3.47 -8.39
N TYR A 62 -3.29 -3.05 -7.68
CA TYR A 62 -3.63 -1.65 -7.43
C TYR A 62 -2.46 -0.88 -6.78
N SER A 63 -1.93 -1.40 -5.69
CA SER A 63 -0.80 -0.78 -4.98
C SER A 63 0.49 -0.87 -5.80
N HIS A 64 0.63 -1.94 -6.60
CA HIS A 64 1.76 -2.07 -7.50
C HIS A 64 1.73 -1.02 -8.62
N ASP A 65 0.56 -0.75 -9.21
CA ASP A 65 0.42 0.33 -10.19
C ASP A 65 0.81 1.69 -9.57
N LEU A 66 0.49 1.94 -8.30
CA LEU A 66 0.94 3.15 -7.58
C LEU A 66 2.47 3.16 -7.32
N GLN A 67 3.08 2.01 -7.01
CA GLN A 67 4.55 1.91 -6.94
C GLN A 67 5.20 2.30 -8.27
N LEU A 68 4.63 1.87 -9.39
CA LEU A 68 5.15 2.22 -10.71
C LEU A 68 5.04 3.72 -11.00
N LYS A 69 4.02 4.42 -10.48
CA LYS A 69 3.94 5.90 -10.55
C LYS A 69 5.07 6.57 -9.76
N VAL A 70 5.47 6.00 -8.63
CA VAL A 70 6.65 6.46 -7.89
C VAL A 70 7.92 6.24 -8.72
N VAL A 71 8.07 5.10 -9.38
CA VAL A 71 9.23 4.83 -10.27
C VAL A 71 9.28 5.81 -11.44
N GLU A 72 8.15 6.10 -12.08
CA GLU A 72 8.06 7.13 -13.13
C GLU A 72 8.57 8.49 -12.64
N LYS A 73 8.12 8.90 -11.45
CA LYS A 73 8.59 10.14 -10.82
C LYS A 73 10.08 10.11 -10.49
N LEU A 74 10.61 9.01 -9.95
CA LEU A 74 12.05 8.85 -9.66
C LEU A 74 12.89 8.97 -10.94
N LYS A 75 12.49 8.34 -12.04
CA LYS A 75 13.16 8.46 -13.35
C LYS A 75 13.27 9.91 -13.78
N LYS A 76 12.18 10.68 -13.60
CA LYS A 76 12.14 12.09 -13.95
C LYS A 76 12.98 12.96 -13.00
N ASP A 77 12.75 12.85 -11.70
CA ASP A 77 13.36 13.75 -10.70
C ASP A 77 14.88 13.54 -10.60
N LEU A 78 15.35 12.28 -10.76
CA LEU A 78 16.77 11.95 -10.73
C LEU A 78 17.44 12.03 -12.10
N ASN A 79 16.69 12.35 -13.17
CA ASN A 79 17.19 12.30 -14.56
C ASN A 79 17.84 10.92 -14.87
N MET A 80 17.08 9.84 -14.63
CA MET A 80 17.51 8.45 -14.80
C MET A 80 16.50 7.66 -15.64
N PRO A 81 16.40 7.89 -16.96
CA PRO A 81 15.40 7.20 -17.80
C PRO A 81 15.55 5.68 -17.78
N ASN A 82 16.77 5.18 -17.56
CA ASN A 82 17.11 3.75 -17.54
C ASN A 82 17.16 3.15 -16.10
N LEU A 83 16.55 3.84 -15.11
CA LEU A 83 16.47 3.32 -13.74
C LEU A 83 15.91 1.89 -13.72
N GLN A 84 16.67 0.97 -13.16
CA GLN A 84 16.30 -0.44 -13.06
C GLN A 84 15.36 -0.66 -11.86
N VAL A 85 14.36 -1.51 -12.05
CA VAL A 85 13.48 -1.97 -10.98
C VAL A 85 13.82 -3.40 -10.63
N LYS A 86 14.10 -3.66 -9.34
CA LYS A 86 14.21 -5.02 -8.79
C LYS A 86 13.03 -5.27 -7.86
N TYR A 87 12.54 -6.49 -7.85
CA TYR A 87 11.45 -6.93 -7.01
C TYR A 87 11.98 -7.81 -5.86
N ASN A 88 11.44 -7.59 -4.67
CA ASN A 88 11.74 -8.40 -3.48
C ASN A 88 10.41 -8.88 -2.88
N LEU A 89 10.21 -10.19 -2.81
CA LEU A 89 9.04 -10.79 -2.20
C LEU A 89 9.05 -10.57 -0.69
N VAL A 90 7.96 -10.03 -0.15
CA VAL A 90 7.77 -9.81 1.27
C VAL A 90 6.47 -10.43 1.78
N THR A 91 6.45 -10.85 3.04
CA THR A 91 5.26 -11.26 3.78
C THR A 91 4.81 -10.14 4.71
N SER A 92 3.65 -10.29 5.37
CA SER A 92 3.22 -9.34 6.39
C SER A 92 4.19 -9.26 7.58
N GLN A 93 4.94 -10.34 7.86
CA GLN A 93 5.95 -10.38 8.94
C GLN A 93 7.28 -9.76 8.52
N THR A 94 7.71 -9.93 7.26
CA THR A 94 9.07 -9.54 6.82
C THR A 94 9.16 -8.15 6.22
N ARG A 95 8.05 -7.56 5.74
CA ARG A 95 8.05 -6.27 5.04
C ARG A 95 8.66 -5.12 5.84
N ILE A 96 8.32 -4.98 7.13
CA ILE A 96 8.84 -3.89 7.97
C ILE A 96 10.36 -4.03 8.19
N PRO A 97 10.90 -5.17 8.67
CA PRO A 97 12.36 -5.35 8.79
C PRO A 97 13.12 -5.12 7.48
N LEU A 98 12.58 -5.55 6.34
CA LEU A 98 13.25 -5.40 5.03
C LEU A 98 13.25 -3.95 4.53
N VAL A 99 12.26 -3.14 4.88
CA VAL A 99 12.27 -1.69 4.63
C VAL A 99 13.23 -0.98 5.59
N GLN A 100 13.23 -1.34 6.87
CA GLN A 100 14.11 -0.75 7.87
C GLN A 100 15.60 -0.90 7.54
N ASN A 101 16.01 -2.11 7.14
CA ASN A 101 17.41 -2.41 6.84
C ASN A 101 17.85 -1.99 5.43
N GLY A 102 16.91 -1.49 4.58
CA GLY A 102 17.18 -1.01 3.23
C GLY A 102 17.34 -2.09 2.16
N THR A 103 16.98 -3.34 2.46
CA THR A 103 16.85 -4.40 1.44
C THR A 103 15.72 -4.05 0.46
N VAL A 104 14.65 -3.45 0.95
CA VAL A 104 13.53 -2.90 0.19
C VAL A 104 13.54 -1.38 0.33
N ASP A 105 13.43 -0.66 -0.77
CA ASP A 105 13.37 0.80 -0.78
C ASP A 105 11.94 1.31 -0.57
N LEU A 106 10.99 0.67 -1.24
CA LEU A 106 9.56 1.04 -1.21
C LEU A 106 8.70 -0.23 -1.18
N GLU A 107 7.81 -0.33 -0.21
CA GLU A 107 6.77 -1.37 -0.18
C GLU A 107 5.38 -0.72 -0.25
N CYS A 108 4.59 -1.09 -1.27
CA CYS A 108 3.19 -0.75 -1.38
C CYS A 108 2.40 -2.04 -1.63
N GLY A 109 1.88 -2.59 -0.57
CA GLY A 109 1.01 -3.78 -0.62
C GLY A 109 -0.35 -3.47 0.00
N SER A 110 -0.70 -4.25 1.00
CA SER A 110 -1.85 -4.08 1.88
C SER A 110 -1.35 -3.81 3.30
N THR A 111 -0.67 -2.67 3.51
CA THR A 111 -0.02 -2.36 4.78
C THR A 111 -0.73 -1.23 5.49
N THR A 112 -1.42 -1.56 6.58
CA THR A 112 -2.09 -0.60 7.45
C THR A 112 -1.09 0.34 8.08
N ASN A 113 -1.33 1.63 7.93
CA ASN A 113 -0.61 2.70 8.60
C ASN A 113 -1.20 2.92 10.01
N ASN A 114 -0.46 2.51 11.04
CA ASN A 114 -0.82 2.73 12.44
C ASN A 114 0.37 3.25 13.26
N ILE A 115 0.11 3.78 14.45
CA ILE A 115 1.13 4.40 15.33
C ILE A 115 2.28 3.43 15.65
N GLU A 116 1.99 2.16 15.92
CA GLU A 116 3.01 1.16 16.25
C GLU A 116 4.01 0.96 15.11
N ARG A 117 3.50 0.86 13.88
CA ARG A 117 4.32 0.70 12.67
C ARG A 117 5.05 1.98 12.30
N GLN A 118 4.44 3.16 12.54
CA GLN A 118 5.09 4.45 12.32
C GLN A 118 6.31 4.68 13.23
N ARG A 119 6.45 3.96 14.33
CA ARG A 119 7.69 3.98 15.13
C ARG A 119 8.85 3.30 14.44
N GLN A 120 8.58 2.43 13.47
CA GLN A 120 9.56 1.57 12.81
C GLN A 120 9.88 1.99 11.38
N VAL A 121 8.90 2.49 10.64
CA VAL A 121 8.99 2.94 9.25
C VAL A 121 8.16 4.20 9.08
N ASP A 122 8.38 4.95 7.99
CA ASP A 122 7.48 6.03 7.60
C ASP A 122 6.49 5.54 6.54
N PHE A 123 5.30 6.14 6.55
CA PHE A 123 4.25 5.85 5.59
C PHE A 123 4.00 7.03 4.66
N SER A 124 3.64 6.73 3.42
CA SER A 124 3.08 7.70 2.49
C SER A 124 1.70 8.16 2.94
N VAL A 125 1.15 9.13 2.22
CA VAL A 125 -0.31 9.38 2.26
C VAL A 125 -1.06 8.09 2.00
N GLY A 126 -2.25 7.95 2.61
CA GLY A 126 -3.09 6.77 2.47
C GLY A 126 -3.44 6.48 1.02
N ILE A 127 -3.46 5.19 0.66
CA ILE A 127 -3.74 4.72 -0.70
C ILE A 127 -5.06 3.94 -0.80
N PHE A 128 -5.58 3.45 0.31
CA PHE A 128 -6.83 2.68 0.35
C PHE A 128 -7.40 2.66 1.77
N GLU A 129 -8.71 2.40 1.89
CA GLU A 129 -9.39 2.18 3.17
C GLU A 129 -10.33 0.98 3.06
N ILE A 130 -10.28 0.08 4.05
CA ILE A 130 -11.04 -1.16 4.12
C ILE A 130 -11.55 -1.43 5.54
N GLY A 131 -12.41 -2.45 5.69
CA GLY A 131 -12.86 -2.97 6.98
C GLY A 131 -12.44 -4.44 7.17
N THR A 132 -12.13 -4.82 8.42
CA THR A 132 -11.76 -6.20 8.75
C THR A 132 -13.00 -7.05 8.96
N ARG A 133 -13.14 -8.16 8.22
CA ARG A 133 -14.32 -9.03 8.19
C ARG A 133 -13.95 -10.53 8.17
N LEU A 134 -14.90 -11.37 7.86
CA LEU A 134 -14.76 -12.82 7.79
C LEU A 134 -15.10 -13.35 6.40
N LEU A 135 -14.31 -14.29 5.87
CA LEU A 135 -14.67 -15.15 4.75
C LEU A 135 -14.99 -16.55 5.30
N THR A 136 -16.10 -17.10 4.87
CA THR A 136 -16.54 -18.44 5.29
C THR A 136 -17.33 -19.14 4.17
N ALA A 137 -17.46 -20.46 4.24
CA ALA A 137 -18.35 -21.16 3.33
C ALA A 137 -19.82 -20.89 3.71
N LYS A 138 -20.68 -20.71 2.73
CA LYS A 138 -22.13 -20.46 2.94
C LYS A 138 -22.81 -21.55 3.78
N THR A 139 -22.27 -22.76 3.73
CA THR A 139 -22.81 -23.94 4.46
C THR A 139 -22.50 -23.93 5.96
N THR A 140 -21.58 -23.06 6.44
CA THR A 140 -21.19 -23.02 7.88
C THR A 140 -22.24 -22.39 8.77
N GLY A 141 -23.11 -21.54 8.21
CA GLY A 141 -24.07 -20.74 8.97
C GLY A 141 -23.46 -19.58 9.75
N ILE A 142 -22.13 -19.35 9.66
CA ILE A 142 -21.44 -18.22 10.31
C ILE A 142 -21.92 -16.91 9.68
N LYS A 143 -22.38 -15.98 10.52
CA LYS A 143 -22.87 -14.64 10.10
C LYS A 143 -22.02 -13.52 10.68
N ASP A 144 -21.46 -13.71 11.89
CA ASP A 144 -20.66 -12.70 12.56
C ASP A 144 -19.63 -13.36 13.51
N PHE A 145 -18.78 -12.56 14.12
CA PHE A 145 -17.69 -12.97 15.00
C PHE A 145 -18.15 -13.75 16.24
N ALA A 146 -19.37 -13.53 16.73
CA ALA A 146 -19.95 -14.31 17.83
C ALA A 146 -20.08 -15.80 17.48
N ASP A 147 -20.30 -16.13 16.21
CA ASP A 147 -20.48 -17.51 15.74
C ASP A 147 -19.15 -18.29 15.69
N LEU A 148 -18.03 -17.65 15.96
CA LEU A 148 -16.69 -18.25 15.92
C LEU A 148 -16.34 -19.00 17.22
N LYS A 149 -17.19 -18.96 18.25
CA LYS A 149 -16.95 -19.63 19.54
C LYS A 149 -16.59 -21.11 19.36
N GLY A 150 -15.42 -21.52 19.88
CA GLY A 150 -14.91 -22.88 19.83
C GLY A 150 -14.45 -23.36 18.44
N LYS A 151 -14.39 -22.48 17.44
CA LYS A 151 -14.05 -22.87 16.05
C LYS A 151 -12.57 -22.63 15.74
N ASN A 152 -12.09 -23.37 14.74
CA ASN A 152 -10.81 -23.05 14.08
C ASN A 152 -10.99 -21.82 13.20
N VAL A 153 -10.22 -20.79 13.43
CA VAL A 153 -10.24 -19.53 12.65
C VAL A 153 -8.84 -19.25 12.14
N VAL A 154 -8.69 -19.09 10.84
CA VAL A 154 -7.42 -18.73 10.23
C VAL A 154 -7.30 -17.22 10.04
N THR A 155 -6.08 -16.71 10.16
CA THR A 155 -5.68 -15.35 9.79
C THR A 155 -4.24 -15.37 9.29
N THR A 156 -3.74 -14.24 8.76
CA THR A 156 -2.37 -14.18 8.26
C THR A 156 -1.44 -13.60 9.32
N ALA A 157 -0.32 -14.27 9.56
CA ALA A 157 0.69 -13.88 10.53
C ALA A 157 1.28 -12.48 10.23
N GLY A 158 1.49 -11.66 11.28
CA GLY A 158 2.06 -10.31 11.19
C GLY A 158 1.07 -9.23 10.72
N THR A 159 -0.22 -9.55 10.67
CA THR A 159 -1.28 -8.59 10.32
C THR A 159 -1.91 -7.93 11.55
N THR A 160 -2.57 -6.80 11.33
CA THR A 160 -3.47 -6.17 12.33
C THR A 160 -4.64 -7.09 12.65
N SER A 161 -5.18 -7.79 11.65
CA SER A 161 -6.27 -8.77 11.80
C SER A 161 -5.89 -9.92 12.75
N GLU A 162 -4.64 -10.43 12.69
CA GLU A 162 -4.16 -11.46 13.64
C GLU A 162 -4.20 -10.95 15.07
N ARG A 163 -3.69 -9.73 15.31
CA ARG A 163 -3.69 -9.14 16.66
C ARG A 163 -5.09 -8.91 17.18
N GLN A 164 -5.97 -8.38 16.34
CA GLN A 164 -7.37 -8.14 16.68
C GLN A 164 -8.10 -9.44 17.02
N LEU A 165 -7.90 -10.49 16.20
CA LEU A 165 -8.53 -11.78 16.43
C LEU A 165 -8.09 -12.40 17.77
N LYS A 166 -6.78 -12.35 18.07
CA LYS A 166 -6.23 -12.82 19.34
C LYS A 166 -6.78 -12.02 20.54
N ALA A 167 -6.80 -10.69 20.42
CA ALA A 167 -7.35 -9.82 21.46
C ALA A 167 -8.84 -10.07 21.69
N MET A 168 -9.63 -10.21 20.62
CA MET A 168 -11.06 -10.52 20.70
C MET A 168 -11.31 -11.87 21.35
N ASN A 169 -10.53 -12.91 20.97
CA ASN A 169 -10.64 -14.26 21.55
C ASN A 169 -10.43 -14.24 23.06
N ALA A 170 -9.39 -13.52 23.52
CA ALA A 170 -9.10 -13.37 24.94
C ALA A 170 -10.19 -12.56 25.66
N ALA A 171 -10.54 -11.38 25.17
CA ALA A 171 -11.46 -10.46 25.83
C ALA A 171 -12.89 -11.01 25.94
N LYS A 172 -13.35 -11.76 24.94
CA LYS A 172 -14.71 -12.33 24.89
C LYS A 172 -14.76 -13.79 25.26
N SER A 173 -13.64 -14.41 25.65
CA SER A 173 -13.53 -15.84 26.02
C SER A 173 -14.18 -16.76 24.97
N LEU A 174 -13.89 -16.51 23.69
CA LEU A 174 -14.53 -17.22 22.59
C LEU A 174 -14.00 -18.66 22.42
N GLY A 175 -12.84 -19.00 22.99
CA GLY A 175 -12.26 -20.34 22.87
C GLY A 175 -11.92 -20.72 21.44
N MET A 176 -11.66 -19.76 20.56
CA MET A 176 -11.24 -20.02 19.19
C MET A 176 -9.85 -20.65 19.15
N ASN A 177 -9.66 -21.65 18.28
CA ASN A 177 -8.33 -22.10 17.88
C ASN A 177 -7.86 -21.25 16.69
N ILE A 178 -6.94 -20.32 16.95
CA ILE A 178 -6.46 -19.36 15.93
C ILE A 178 -5.26 -19.96 15.22
N ILE A 179 -5.34 -20.05 13.90
CA ILE A 179 -4.30 -20.52 13.00
C ILE A 179 -3.70 -19.31 12.28
N SER A 180 -2.40 -19.07 12.47
CA SER A 180 -1.68 -17.99 11.78
C SER A 180 -0.91 -18.57 10.59
N ALA A 181 -1.41 -18.33 9.37
CA ALA A 181 -0.77 -18.77 8.14
C ALA A 181 0.26 -17.75 7.64
N LYS A 182 1.21 -18.16 6.79
CA LYS A 182 2.33 -17.35 6.31
C LYS A 182 1.86 -16.16 5.45
N ASP A 183 0.88 -16.37 4.58
CA ASP A 183 0.34 -15.37 3.67
C ASP A 183 -1.17 -15.57 3.44
N HIS A 184 -1.80 -14.66 2.69
CA HIS A 184 -3.24 -14.69 2.48
C HIS A 184 -3.68 -15.91 1.65
N GLY A 185 -2.86 -16.34 0.69
CA GLY A 185 -3.14 -17.51 -0.14
C GLY A 185 -3.13 -18.80 0.70
N GLU A 186 -2.16 -18.97 1.59
CA GLU A 186 -2.12 -20.09 2.53
C GLU A 186 -3.29 -20.04 3.52
N SER A 187 -3.64 -18.84 4.02
CA SER A 187 -4.81 -18.65 4.88
C SER A 187 -6.09 -19.11 4.18
N PHE A 188 -6.27 -18.73 2.92
CA PHE A 188 -7.42 -19.17 2.12
C PHE A 188 -7.40 -20.67 1.84
N LEU A 189 -6.24 -21.26 1.56
CA LEU A 189 -6.09 -22.70 1.36
C LEU A 189 -6.52 -23.50 2.61
N MET A 190 -6.17 -23.00 3.81
CA MET A 190 -6.62 -23.62 5.06
C MET A 190 -8.13 -23.54 5.23
N LEU A 191 -8.74 -22.43 4.84
CA LEU A 191 -10.20 -22.29 4.81
C LEU A 191 -10.82 -23.23 3.77
N GLU A 192 -10.34 -23.24 2.53
CA GLU A 192 -10.90 -24.02 1.41
C GLU A 192 -10.75 -25.53 1.66
N SER A 193 -9.70 -25.98 2.36
CA SER A 193 -9.50 -27.38 2.75
C SER A 193 -10.30 -27.81 3.99
N GLY A 194 -11.08 -26.91 4.60
CA GLY A 194 -11.87 -27.19 5.80
C GLY A 194 -11.08 -27.27 7.11
N ARG A 195 -9.79 -26.89 7.12
CA ARG A 195 -8.97 -26.83 8.33
C ARG A 195 -9.40 -25.68 9.26
N ALA A 196 -10.00 -24.63 8.69
CA ALA A 196 -10.60 -23.52 9.41
C ALA A 196 -12.04 -23.32 8.97
N ALA A 197 -12.90 -22.85 9.89
CA ALA A 197 -14.29 -22.53 9.60
C ALA A 197 -14.48 -21.12 9.02
N ALA A 198 -13.55 -20.21 9.33
CA ALA A 198 -13.55 -18.83 8.85
C ALA A 198 -12.11 -18.31 8.68
N PHE A 199 -11.95 -17.33 7.79
CA PHE A 199 -10.73 -16.55 7.60
C PHE A 199 -11.01 -15.09 7.92
N MET A 200 -10.35 -14.54 8.93
CA MET A 200 -10.44 -13.13 9.31
C MET A 200 -9.36 -12.31 8.60
N MET A 201 -9.77 -11.32 7.82
CA MET A 201 -8.89 -10.40 7.11
C MET A 201 -9.67 -9.16 6.64
N ASP A 202 -8.98 -8.25 6.00
CA ASP A 202 -9.53 -7.06 5.35
C ASP A 202 -10.42 -7.44 4.17
N ASP A 203 -11.59 -6.86 4.07
CA ASP A 203 -12.67 -7.30 3.18
C ASP A 203 -12.26 -7.35 1.70
N ALA A 204 -11.56 -6.34 1.19
CA ALA A 204 -11.10 -6.35 -0.20
C ALA A 204 -10.14 -7.52 -0.49
N LEU A 205 -9.29 -7.91 0.49
CA LEU A 205 -8.43 -9.09 0.38
C LEU A 205 -9.24 -10.37 0.42
N LEU A 206 -10.28 -10.45 1.27
CA LEU A 206 -11.18 -11.60 1.32
C LEU A 206 -11.91 -11.80 -0.01
N PHE A 207 -12.39 -10.73 -0.64
CA PHE A 207 -12.98 -10.80 -1.99
C PHE A 207 -11.95 -11.24 -3.03
N GLY A 208 -10.71 -10.77 -2.92
CA GLY A 208 -9.61 -11.18 -3.80
C GLY A 208 -9.29 -12.68 -3.70
N GLU A 209 -9.20 -13.21 -2.48
CA GLU A 209 -8.95 -14.63 -2.24
C GLU A 209 -10.15 -15.49 -2.67
N MET A 210 -11.38 -15.06 -2.35
CA MET A 210 -12.61 -15.71 -2.81
C MET A 210 -12.66 -15.83 -4.34
N ALA A 211 -12.17 -14.81 -5.06
CA ALA A 211 -12.13 -14.83 -6.52
C ALA A 211 -11.22 -15.93 -7.07
N LYS A 212 -10.23 -16.44 -6.31
CA LYS A 212 -9.38 -17.58 -6.68
C LYS A 212 -9.97 -18.95 -6.38
N ALA A 213 -11.02 -19.02 -5.59
CA ALA A 213 -11.63 -20.27 -5.19
C ALA A 213 -11.98 -21.17 -6.40
N LYS A 214 -12.02 -22.48 -6.20
CA LYS A 214 -12.53 -23.42 -7.23
C LYS A 214 -13.96 -23.08 -7.61
N ASN A 215 -14.80 -22.78 -6.61
CA ASN A 215 -16.19 -22.37 -6.75
C ASN A 215 -16.46 -21.12 -5.90
N PRO A 216 -16.21 -19.89 -6.43
CA PRO A 216 -16.42 -18.66 -5.68
C PRO A 216 -17.83 -18.50 -5.09
N ALA A 217 -18.84 -19.05 -5.78
CA ALA A 217 -20.25 -19.01 -5.35
C ALA A 217 -20.52 -19.71 -3.99
N ASN A 218 -19.63 -20.61 -3.55
CA ASN A 218 -19.76 -21.32 -2.27
C ASN A 218 -19.34 -20.48 -1.07
N TRP A 219 -18.71 -19.35 -1.29
CA TRP A 219 -18.11 -18.51 -0.26
C TRP A 219 -18.88 -17.22 -0.06
N VAL A 220 -18.74 -16.64 1.11
CA VAL A 220 -19.37 -15.35 1.46
C VAL A 220 -18.48 -14.57 2.44
N VAL A 221 -18.39 -13.26 2.22
CA VAL A 221 -17.79 -12.33 3.18
C VAL A 221 -18.90 -11.84 4.11
N VAL A 222 -18.73 -12.07 5.40
CA VAL A 222 -19.71 -11.78 6.47
C VAL A 222 -19.06 -11.04 7.64
N GLY A 223 -19.86 -10.72 8.64
CA GLY A 223 -19.43 -10.07 9.87
C GLY A 223 -19.45 -8.55 9.78
N THR A 224 -19.77 -7.91 10.89
CA THR A 224 -19.63 -6.46 11.06
C THR A 224 -18.13 -6.10 11.05
N PRO A 225 -17.70 -5.05 10.32
CA PRO A 225 -16.29 -4.65 10.35
C PRO A 225 -15.81 -4.40 11.78
N GLN A 226 -14.69 -5.05 12.16
CA GLN A 226 -14.13 -4.92 13.51
C GLN A 226 -13.13 -3.79 13.62
N SER A 227 -12.60 -3.33 12.50
CA SER A 227 -11.78 -2.12 12.38
C SER A 227 -11.92 -1.55 10.98
N TYR A 228 -11.48 -0.30 10.85
CA TYR A 228 -11.18 0.31 9.56
C TYR A 228 -9.67 0.45 9.44
N GLU A 229 -9.14 0.11 8.28
CA GLU A 229 -7.70 0.04 8.03
C GLU A 229 -7.36 0.99 6.87
N VAL A 230 -6.41 1.91 7.07
CA VAL A 230 -5.88 2.76 6.00
C VAL A 230 -4.54 2.23 5.57
N TYR A 231 -4.41 1.84 4.30
CA TYR A 231 -3.15 1.39 3.74
C TYR A 231 -2.29 2.57 3.29
N GLY A 232 -0.98 2.42 3.45
CA GLY A 232 0.03 3.34 2.92
C GLY A 232 1.25 2.58 2.40
N CYS A 233 2.04 3.24 1.56
CA CYS A 233 3.35 2.73 1.16
C CYS A 233 4.36 2.98 2.27
N MET A 234 5.23 2.01 2.54
CA MET A 234 6.31 2.15 3.53
C MET A 234 7.63 2.54 2.89
N VAL A 235 8.31 3.45 3.55
CA VAL A 235 9.69 3.85 3.30
C VAL A 235 10.50 3.79 4.59
N ARG A 236 11.83 3.85 4.49
CA ARG A 236 12.69 3.84 5.68
C ARG A 236 12.37 5.00 6.61
N LYS A 237 12.39 4.73 7.91
CA LYS A 237 12.15 5.73 8.95
C LYS A 237 13.13 6.87 8.84
N GLY A 238 12.60 8.12 8.86
CA GLY A 238 13.40 9.35 8.83
C GLY A 238 13.93 9.74 7.43
N ASP A 239 13.56 9.01 6.36
CA ASP A 239 13.95 9.36 4.99
C ASP A 239 12.93 10.33 4.35
N ALA A 240 12.86 11.52 4.89
CA ALA A 240 11.91 12.55 4.48
C ALA A 240 12.02 12.93 3.00
N PRO A 241 13.22 13.05 2.38
CA PRO A 241 13.34 13.34 0.95
C PRO A 241 12.74 12.26 0.07
N PHE A 242 12.96 10.98 0.37
CA PHE A 242 12.38 9.88 -0.40
C PHE A 242 10.87 9.77 -0.17
N LYS A 243 10.41 9.89 1.09
CA LYS A 243 8.98 9.94 1.43
C LYS A 243 8.27 11.04 0.64
N LYS A 244 8.88 12.22 0.51
CA LYS A 244 8.29 13.33 -0.26
C LYS A 244 8.08 12.95 -1.72
N VAL A 245 9.03 12.27 -2.37
CA VAL A 245 8.87 11.80 -3.76
C VAL A 245 7.72 10.81 -3.88
N VAL A 246 7.59 9.88 -2.93
CA VAL A 246 6.49 8.92 -2.89
C VAL A 246 5.14 9.62 -2.74
N ASP A 247 5.03 10.53 -1.76
CA ASP A 247 3.80 11.30 -1.51
C ASP A 247 3.40 12.16 -2.72
N ASP A 248 4.37 12.84 -3.33
CA ASP A 248 4.13 13.69 -4.50
C ASP A 248 3.62 12.87 -5.70
N ALA A 249 4.17 11.66 -5.93
CA ALA A 249 3.72 10.76 -6.98
C ALA A 249 2.26 10.31 -6.78
N ILE A 250 1.92 9.90 -5.55
CA ILE A 250 0.57 9.46 -5.21
C ILE A 250 -0.42 10.62 -5.32
N LYS A 251 -0.08 11.79 -4.74
CA LYS A 251 -0.91 13.00 -4.81
C LYS A 251 -1.13 13.48 -6.26
N ALA A 252 -0.09 13.40 -7.10
CA ALA A 252 -0.23 13.73 -8.54
C ALA A 252 -1.18 12.77 -9.26
N THR A 253 -1.12 11.46 -8.94
CA THR A 253 -2.05 10.45 -9.46
C THR A 253 -3.49 10.73 -9.03
N TYR A 254 -3.70 11.26 -7.82
CA TYR A 254 -5.01 11.67 -7.33
C TYR A 254 -5.51 12.93 -8.05
N ALA A 255 -4.68 13.95 -8.11
CA ALA A 255 -5.03 15.24 -8.71
C ALA A 255 -5.33 15.15 -10.22
N SER A 256 -4.65 14.27 -10.94
CA SER A 256 -4.91 14.03 -12.38
C SER A 256 -6.18 13.22 -12.63
N GLY A 257 -6.77 12.60 -11.59
CA GLY A 257 -7.89 11.67 -11.73
C GLY A 257 -7.50 10.28 -12.26
N GLU A 258 -6.20 10.02 -12.50
CA GLU A 258 -5.70 8.72 -12.98
C GLU A 258 -6.03 7.58 -11.98
N ILE A 259 -6.12 7.90 -10.70
CA ILE A 259 -6.52 6.95 -9.66
C ILE A 259 -7.86 6.27 -9.95
N ASN A 260 -8.82 6.95 -10.60
CA ASN A 260 -10.10 6.36 -10.95
C ASN A 260 -9.95 5.25 -11.99
N LYS A 261 -9.01 5.39 -12.95
CA LYS A 261 -8.70 4.36 -13.96
C LYS A 261 -8.03 3.17 -13.29
N ILE A 262 -7.04 3.41 -12.41
CA ILE A 262 -6.35 2.36 -11.64
C ILE A 262 -7.34 1.63 -10.75
N TYR A 263 -8.22 2.34 -10.04
CA TYR A 263 -9.27 1.75 -9.22
C TYR A 263 -10.22 0.87 -10.05
N SER A 264 -10.75 1.40 -11.16
CA SER A 264 -11.64 0.66 -12.06
C SER A 264 -11.00 -0.62 -12.57
N LYS A 265 -9.73 -0.56 -12.98
CA LYS A 265 -8.96 -1.73 -13.46
C LYS A 265 -8.94 -2.87 -12.45
N TRP A 266 -8.75 -2.59 -11.16
CA TRP A 266 -8.50 -3.60 -10.14
C TRP A 266 -9.71 -4.01 -9.33
N PHE A 267 -10.76 -3.19 -9.30
CA PHE A 267 -11.92 -3.43 -8.45
C PHE A 267 -13.25 -3.57 -9.20
N LEU A 268 -13.32 -3.05 -10.44
CA LEU A 268 -14.54 -3.01 -11.23
C LEU A 268 -14.41 -3.71 -12.60
N GLN A 269 -13.23 -4.23 -12.91
CA GLN A 269 -12.95 -4.99 -14.13
C GLN A 269 -12.50 -6.42 -13.76
N PRO A 270 -12.53 -7.36 -14.72
CA PRO A 270 -11.97 -8.68 -14.50
C PRO A 270 -10.47 -8.61 -14.18
N VAL A 271 -10.06 -9.21 -13.05
CA VAL A 271 -8.66 -9.24 -12.61
C VAL A 271 -8.04 -10.64 -12.84
N PRO A 272 -6.75 -10.71 -13.23
CA PRO A 272 -6.05 -11.98 -13.36
C PRO A 272 -5.87 -12.63 -11.98
N PRO A 273 -5.61 -13.97 -11.90
CA PRO A 273 -5.45 -14.89 -13.04
C PRO A 273 -6.76 -15.43 -13.62
N LYS A 274 -7.87 -15.38 -12.90
CA LYS A 274 -9.14 -15.99 -13.27
C LYS A 274 -10.14 -15.07 -13.98
N ASN A 275 -9.75 -13.84 -14.25
CA ASN A 275 -10.60 -12.83 -14.88
C ASN A 275 -11.94 -12.60 -14.15
N LEU A 276 -11.93 -12.59 -12.82
CA LEU A 276 -13.12 -12.33 -12.03
C LEU A 276 -13.16 -10.86 -11.61
N ASN A 277 -14.33 -10.26 -11.79
CA ASN A 277 -14.60 -8.91 -11.29
C ASN A 277 -14.95 -8.98 -9.80
N LEU A 278 -14.24 -8.21 -8.98
CA LEU A 278 -14.50 -8.15 -7.54
C LEU A 278 -15.79 -7.40 -7.21
N ASN A 279 -16.31 -6.59 -8.16
CA ASN A 279 -17.49 -5.74 -7.96
C ASN A 279 -17.43 -4.92 -6.66
N PHE A 280 -16.26 -4.34 -6.39
CA PHE A 280 -15.97 -3.59 -5.18
C PHE A 280 -15.96 -2.09 -5.49
N PRO A 281 -17.09 -1.38 -5.38
CA PRO A 281 -17.18 0.03 -5.72
C PRO A 281 -16.41 0.89 -4.72
N MET A 282 -15.84 2.01 -5.20
CA MET A 282 -15.12 2.96 -4.37
C MET A 282 -16.01 3.55 -3.29
N SER A 283 -15.67 3.30 -2.03
CA SER A 283 -16.41 3.80 -0.86
C SER A 283 -16.34 5.32 -0.71
N GLY A 284 -17.24 5.89 0.11
CA GLY A 284 -17.17 7.30 0.49
C GLY A 284 -15.86 7.65 1.20
N ALA A 285 -15.34 6.74 2.02
CA ALA A 285 -14.10 6.90 2.77
C ALA A 285 -12.88 6.95 1.83
N ILE A 286 -12.79 6.04 0.85
CA ILE A 286 -11.73 6.10 -0.17
C ILE A 286 -11.79 7.40 -0.98
N LYS A 287 -13.00 7.85 -1.36
CA LYS A 287 -13.18 9.14 -2.05
C LYS A 287 -12.72 10.32 -1.21
N ALA A 288 -13.00 10.30 0.10
CA ALA A 288 -12.55 11.33 1.04
C ALA A 288 -11.03 11.32 1.20
N LEU A 289 -10.42 10.13 1.30
CA LEU A 289 -8.97 9.95 1.35
C LEU A 289 -8.26 10.52 0.11
N ILE A 290 -8.80 10.25 -1.09
CA ILE A 290 -8.28 10.79 -2.34
C ILE A 290 -8.39 12.32 -2.37
N LYS A 291 -9.51 12.88 -1.90
CA LYS A 291 -9.76 14.32 -1.88
C LYS A 291 -8.88 15.05 -0.85
N ARG A 292 -8.56 14.42 0.27
CA ARG A 292 -7.75 14.97 1.37
C ARG A 292 -6.68 13.95 1.81
N PRO A 293 -5.64 13.74 1.00
CA PRO A 293 -4.61 12.76 1.30
C PRO A 293 -3.87 13.10 2.59
N THR A 294 -3.78 12.14 3.49
CA THR A 294 -3.08 12.25 4.77
C THR A 294 -2.24 11.02 5.04
N ASP A 295 -1.14 11.17 5.75
CA ASP A 295 -0.27 10.10 6.25
C ASP A 295 -0.49 9.81 7.75
N ARG A 296 -1.56 10.36 8.33
CA ARG A 296 -1.92 10.09 9.73
C ARG A 296 -2.21 8.61 9.92
N ALA A 297 -1.78 8.07 11.05
CA ALA A 297 -2.09 6.70 11.43
C ALA A 297 -3.60 6.52 11.62
N VAL A 298 -4.12 5.32 11.33
CA VAL A 298 -5.56 5.01 11.46
C VAL A 298 -6.08 5.24 12.89
N ASP A 299 -5.26 4.97 13.89
CA ASP A 299 -5.54 5.21 15.30
C ASP A 299 -5.50 6.70 15.71
N GLN A 300 -5.33 7.63 14.74
CA GLN A 300 -5.38 9.09 14.91
C GLN A 300 -6.48 9.74 14.05
N LEU A 301 -7.20 8.95 13.25
CA LEU A 301 -8.31 9.42 12.43
C LEU A 301 -9.62 9.29 13.19
#